data_655151328ea1d324a98dc5636dc63c54
#
_entry.id   655151328ea1d324a98dc5636dc63c54
#
_cell.length_a   1.000
_cell.length_b   1.000
_cell.length_c   1.000
_cell.angle_alpha   90.00
_cell.angle_beta   90.00
_cell.angle_gamma   90.00
#
_symmetry.space_group_name_H-M   'P 1'
#
loop_
_entity.id
_entity.type
_entity.pdbx_description
1 polymer ?
#
loop_
_entity_poly.entity_id
_entity_poly.type
_entity_poly.pdbx_seq_one_letter_code
_entity_poly.pdbx_strand_id
1 'polypeptide(L)'
;METNSDANTADNVKEWNVTVTNTHKKSTLAEGSIKVAKSISGREWKKDDSFNFTIAGSDPAQNAPLPDSASVTINANTANHEASFGKIVYKTDGIYTYTVKETKPTNAIAGLHYSLAEYTVTVTVPADMGTPTVSIKQVKDDNGKTVDNQSANVAKFTNTYVAVSALPLTGGTTDRQWLLVGGSIGGLAVLLVGAAGIWNSKKRLV
;
A
#
# COMPACT_ATOMS: atom_id res chain seq x y z
N MET A 1 -55.60 -69.39 -35.32
CA MET A 1 -54.24 -68.93 -35.61
C MET A 1 -54.22 -67.41 -35.61
N GLU A 2 -54.03 -66.84 -34.46
CA GLU A 2 -54.05 -65.39 -34.28
C GLU A 2 -52.64 -64.86 -34.47
N THR A 3 -52.51 -64.00 -35.43
CA THR A 3 -51.27 -63.21 -35.56
C THR A 3 -51.48 -61.91 -34.85
N ASN A 4 -50.91 -61.81 -33.66
CA ASN A 4 -50.81 -60.55 -32.91
C ASN A 4 -49.79 -59.64 -33.59
N SER A 5 -50.29 -58.64 -34.28
CA SER A 5 -49.46 -57.58 -34.80
C SER A 5 -49.37 -56.46 -33.74
N ASP A 6 -48.39 -56.57 -32.88
CA ASP A 6 -48.03 -55.47 -32.02
C ASP A 6 -47.48 -54.32 -32.88
N ALA A 7 -48.37 -53.38 -33.15
CA ALA A 7 -47.94 -52.07 -33.65
C ALA A 7 -47.13 -51.42 -32.56
N ASN A 8 -45.84 -51.47 -32.66
CA ASN A 8 -44.92 -50.65 -31.87
C ASN A 8 -45.24 -49.17 -32.21
N THR A 9 -46.14 -48.56 -31.39
CA THR A 9 -46.32 -47.14 -31.42
C THR A 9 -45.02 -46.52 -30.91
N ALA A 10 -44.28 -45.94 -31.86
CA ALA A 10 -43.10 -45.16 -31.50
C ALA A 10 -43.53 -44.16 -30.44
N ASP A 11 -43.02 -44.41 -29.26
CA ASP A 11 -43.20 -43.51 -28.11
C ASP A 11 -42.65 -42.14 -28.53
N ASN A 12 -43.54 -41.17 -28.73
CA ASN A 12 -43.14 -39.79 -28.97
C ASN A 12 -42.52 -39.24 -27.70
N VAL A 13 -41.33 -39.69 -27.38
CA VAL A 13 -40.52 -39.11 -26.34
C VAL A 13 -40.17 -37.69 -26.84
N LYS A 14 -40.90 -36.69 -26.37
CA LYS A 14 -40.48 -35.29 -26.56
C LYS A 14 -39.22 -35.11 -25.75
N GLU A 15 -38.09 -35.17 -26.43
CA GLU A 15 -36.82 -34.76 -25.81
C GLU A 15 -36.87 -33.27 -25.47
N TRP A 16 -36.93 -33.01 -24.20
CA TRP A 16 -36.84 -31.62 -23.69
C TRP A 16 -35.36 -31.29 -23.51
N ASN A 17 -34.79 -30.57 -24.46
CA ASN A 17 -33.46 -30.01 -24.31
C ASN A 17 -33.54 -28.82 -23.36
N VAL A 18 -33.18 -29.04 -22.09
CA VAL A 18 -32.99 -27.96 -21.12
C VAL A 18 -31.57 -27.48 -21.17
N THR A 19 -31.37 -26.30 -21.75
CA THR A 19 -30.05 -25.65 -21.72
C THR A 19 -29.95 -24.82 -20.45
N VAL A 20 -29.11 -25.26 -19.50
CA VAL A 20 -28.77 -24.48 -18.30
C VAL A 20 -27.50 -23.69 -18.59
N THR A 21 -27.63 -22.38 -18.71
CA THR A 21 -26.48 -21.50 -18.88
C THR A 21 -26.11 -20.89 -17.54
N ASN A 22 -24.98 -21.32 -16.97
CA ASN A 22 -24.40 -20.69 -15.81
C ASN A 22 -23.60 -19.44 -16.23
N THR A 23 -24.16 -18.27 -15.98
CA THR A 23 -23.45 -17.00 -16.24
C THR A 23 -22.69 -16.61 -14.96
N HIS A 24 -21.37 -16.75 -14.98
CA HIS A 24 -20.53 -16.19 -13.93
C HIS A 24 -20.45 -14.67 -14.07
N LYS A 25 -21.17 -13.95 -13.21
CA LYS A 25 -20.97 -12.50 -13.08
C LYS A 25 -19.57 -12.23 -12.55
N LYS A 26 -18.93 -11.21 -13.07
CA LYS A 26 -17.65 -10.68 -12.58
C LYS A 26 -17.87 -9.23 -12.20
N SER A 27 -17.27 -8.81 -11.11
CA SER A 27 -17.21 -7.41 -10.70
C SER A 27 -15.83 -6.84 -11.02
N THR A 28 -15.76 -5.62 -11.51
CA THR A 28 -14.48 -5.00 -11.90
C THR A 28 -14.32 -3.69 -11.18
N LEU A 29 -13.23 -3.57 -10.43
CA LEU A 29 -12.74 -2.30 -9.95
C LEU A 29 -11.95 -1.63 -11.08
N ALA A 30 -12.39 -0.45 -11.49
CA ALA A 30 -11.78 0.28 -12.60
C ALA A 30 -10.34 0.71 -12.28
N GLU A 31 -9.50 0.82 -13.32
CA GLU A 31 -8.21 1.50 -13.22
C GLU A 31 -8.40 2.93 -12.68
N GLY A 32 -7.45 3.43 -11.90
CA GLY A 32 -7.56 4.74 -11.27
C GLY A 32 -8.32 4.77 -9.96
N SER A 33 -8.94 3.67 -9.53
CA SER A 33 -9.65 3.59 -8.24
C SER A 33 -8.70 3.55 -7.04
N ILE A 34 -7.50 3.00 -7.21
CA ILE A 34 -6.45 2.95 -6.17
C ILE A 34 -5.26 3.75 -6.68
N LYS A 35 -5.00 4.90 -6.04
CA LYS A 35 -3.95 5.84 -6.44
C LYS A 35 -2.88 5.97 -5.38
N VAL A 36 -1.67 6.23 -5.84
CA VAL A 36 -0.52 6.63 -5.02
C VAL A 36 -0.02 8.00 -5.47
N ALA A 37 0.45 8.80 -4.53
CA ALA A 37 1.08 10.08 -4.79
C ALA A 37 2.44 10.14 -4.10
N LYS A 38 3.41 10.79 -4.73
CA LYS A 38 4.78 10.91 -4.25
C LYS A 38 5.22 12.34 -4.07
N SER A 39 5.87 12.63 -2.94
CA SER A 39 6.56 13.88 -2.69
C SER A 39 7.97 13.63 -2.15
N ILE A 40 8.83 14.63 -2.31
CA ILE A 40 10.16 14.68 -1.72
C ILE A 40 10.23 15.94 -0.86
N SER A 41 10.64 15.80 0.39
CA SER A 41 10.91 16.90 1.31
C SER A 41 12.43 17.11 1.40
N GLY A 42 12.87 18.34 1.58
CA GLY A 42 14.30 18.69 1.76
C GLY A 42 15.09 18.91 0.47
N ARG A 43 14.50 18.62 -0.70
CA ARG A 43 15.04 18.99 -2.02
C ARG A 43 13.97 18.90 -3.11
N GLU A 44 14.26 19.53 -4.22
CA GLU A 44 13.48 19.40 -5.44
C GLU A 44 13.70 18.02 -6.11
N TRP A 45 12.74 17.63 -6.97
CA TRP A 45 12.87 16.44 -7.81
C TRP A 45 14.05 16.58 -8.77
N LYS A 46 14.79 15.49 -8.94
CA LYS A 46 15.85 15.35 -9.94
C LYS A 46 15.36 14.49 -11.08
N LYS A 47 15.93 14.69 -12.27
CA LYS A 47 15.56 13.99 -13.50
C LYS A 47 15.59 12.46 -13.35
N ASP A 48 16.51 11.94 -12.54
CA ASP A 48 16.71 10.50 -12.38
C ASP A 48 15.96 9.93 -11.16
N ASP A 49 15.14 10.76 -10.48
CA ASP A 49 14.31 10.26 -9.37
C ASP A 49 13.21 9.35 -9.91
N SER A 50 13.13 8.17 -9.31
CA SER A 50 12.15 7.14 -9.65
C SER A 50 11.83 6.32 -8.42
N PHE A 51 10.54 6.14 -8.13
CA PHE A 51 10.04 5.47 -6.95
C PHE A 51 8.98 4.44 -7.34
N ASN A 52 9.10 3.23 -6.80
CA ASN A 52 8.20 2.13 -7.06
C ASN A 52 7.24 1.91 -5.89
N PHE A 53 5.98 1.64 -6.22
CA PHE A 53 4.92 1.31 -5.27
C PHE A 53 4.33 -0.02 -5.63
N THR A 54 4.00 -0.82 -4.61
CA THR A 54 3.41 -2.14 -4.79
C THR A 54 2.11 -2.25 -4.02
N ILE A 55 1.18 -3.02 -4.57
CA ILE A 55 -0.04 -3.47 -3.90
C ILE A 55 0.00 -4.99 -3.79
N ALA A 56 -0.30 -5.51 -2.61
CA ALA A 56 -0.35 -6.95 -2.34
C ALA A 56 -1.59 -7.28 -1.51
N GLY A 57 -2.14 -8.48 -1.68
CA GLY A 57 -3.21 -8.98 -0.81
C GLY A 57 -2.70 -9.09 0.63
N SER A 58 -3.45 -8.55 1.58
CA SER A 58 -3.06 -8.53 3.00
C SER A 58 -3.43 -9.83 3.72
N ASP A 59 -4.46 -10.51 3.24
CA ASP A 59 -4.93 -11.76 3.81
C ASP A 59 -4.72 -12.90 2.79
N PRO A 60 -3.71 -13.77 3.01
CA PRO A 60 -3.46 -14.90 2.12
C PRO A 60 -4.64 -15.90 2.08
N ALA A 61 -5.48 -15.96 3.13
CA ALA A 61 -6.64 -16.84 3.17
C ALA A 61 -7.76 -16.37 2.23
N GLN A 62 -7.85 -15.07 1.93
CA GLN A 62 -8.85 -14.51 1.02
C GLN A 62 -8.49 -14.68 -0.46
N ASN A 63 -7.25 -15.03 -0.76
CA ASN A 63 -6.75 -15.15 -2.14
C ASN A 63 -7.17 -13.98 -3.04
N ALA A 64 -6.98 -12.75 -2.53
CA ALA A 64 -7.42 -11.52 -3.15
C ALA A 64 -6.81 -11.36 -4.55
N PRO A 65 -7.64 -11.15 -5.60
CA PRO A 65 -7.11 -10.96 -6.95
C PRO A 65 -6.27 -9.69 -7.02
N LEU A 66 -5.12 -9.76 -7.67
CA LEU A 66 -4.26 -8.60 -7.87
C LEU A 66 -4.70 -7.77 -9.09
N PRO A 67 -4.38 -6.48 -9.12
CA PRO A 67 -4.60 -5.67 -10.32
C PRO A 67 -3.70 -6.11 -11.46
N ASP A 68 -4.09 -5.83 -12.71
CA ASP A 68 -3.30 -6.10 -13.91
C ASP A 68 -1.89 -5.47 -13.80
N SER A 69 -1.78 -4.32 -13.12
CA SER A 69 -0.52 -3.66 -12.76
C SER A 69 -0.44 -3.55 -11.23
N ALA A 70 0.16 -4.55 -10.59
CA ALA A 70 0.35 -4.58 -9.12
C ALA A 70 1.58 -3.77 -8.64
N SER A 71 2.33 -3.21 -9.57
CA SER A 71 3.46 -2.31 -9.30
C SER A 71 3.37 -1.11 -10.23
N VAL A 72 3.60 0.09 -9.68
CA VAL A 72 3.59 1.34 -10.42
C VAL A 72 4.80 2.19 -10.06
N THR A 73 5.26 2.99 -11.02
CA THR A 73 6.45 3.84 -10.85
C THR A 73 6.04 5.30 -11.01
N ILE A 74 6.55 6.14 -10.12
CA ILE A 74 6.46 7.60 -10.19
C ILE A 74 7.87 8.16 -10.36
N ASN A 75 8.08 8.95 -11.39
CA ASN A 75 9.34 9.63 -11.65
C ASN A 75 9.14 11.15 -11.80
N ALA A 76 10.23 11.89 -12.00
CA ALA A 76 10.20 13.35 -12.10
C ALA A 76 9.28 13.89 -13.22
N ASN A 77 9.00 13.08 -14.27
CA ASN A 77 8.15 13.47 -15.41
C ASN A 77 6.70 12.98 -15.25
N THR A 78 6.40 12.22 -14.18
CA THR A 78 5.03 11.73 -13.94
C THR A 78 4.12 12.90 -13.59
N ALA A 79 3.01 13.04 -14.31
CA ALA A 79 2.04 14.11 -14.10
C ALA A 79 1.55 14.12 -12.64
N ASN A 80 1.58 15.29 -12.01
CA ASN A 80 1.20 15.50 -10.61
C ASN A 80 1.93 14.59 -9.61
N HIS A 81 2.95 13.85 -10.03
CA HIS A 81 3.61 12.80 -9.25
C HIS A 81 2.59 11.80 -8.67
N GLU A 82 1.59 11.44 -9.46
CA GLU A 82 0.57 10.44 -9.13
C GLU A 82 0.59 9.28 -10.13
N ALA A 83 0.30 8.09 -9.64
CA ALA A 83 0.08 6.89 -10.46
C ALA A 83 -1.09 6.09 -9.88
N SER A 84 -1.68 5.22 -10.72
CA SER A 84 -2.76 4.34 -10.30
C SER A 84 -2.42 2.89 -10.60
N PHE A 85 -2.85 1.99 -9.72
CA PHE A 85 -2.82 0.57 -10.01
C PHE A 85 -3.84 0.22 -11.09
N GLY A 86 -3.60 -0.88 -11.80
CA GLY A 86 -4.49 -1.38 -12.83
C GLY A 86 -5.85 -1.81 -12.30
N LYS A 87 -6.73 -2.22 -13.19
CA LYS A 87 -8.04 -2.76 -12.83
C LYS A 87 -7.92 -4.09 -12.08
N ILE A 88 -8.89 -4.39 -11.21
CA ILE A 88 -8.99 -5.67 -10.50
C ILE A 88 -10.31 -6.34 -10.88
N VAL A 89 -10.26 -7.62 -11.23
CA VAL A 89 -11.44 -8.41 -11.58
C VAL A 89 -11.74 -9.41 -10.47
N TYR A 90 -12.92 -9.30 -9.87
CA TYR A 90 -13.41 -10.17 -8.82
C TYR A 90 -14.37 -11.20 -9.40
N LYS A 91 -14.25 -12.44 -8.93
CA LYS A 91 -15.12 -13.56 -9.35
C LYS A 91 -16.20 -13.89 -8.30
N THR A 92 -16.01 -13.41 -7.08
CA THR A 92 -16.93 -13.59 -5.96
C THR A 92 -17.13 -12.27 -5.24
N ASP A 93 -18.28 -12.11 -4.61
CA ASP A 93 -18.53 -11.02 -3.68
C ASP A 93 -17.73 -11.18 -2.39
N GLY A 94 -17.65 -10.13 -1.62
CA GLY A 94 -16.94 -10.13 -0.34
C GLY A 94 -16.08 -8.89 -0.11
N ILE A 95 -15.30 -8.94 0.96
CA ILE A 95 -14.39 -7.87 1.36
C ILE A 95 -12.96 -8.34 1.13
N TYR A 96 -12.21 -7.61 0.31
CA TYR A 96 -10.83 -7.89 -0.03
C TYR A 96 -9.93 -6.81 0.54
N THR A 97 -8.84 -7.20 1.16
CA THR A 97 -7.92 -6.28 1.81
C THR A 97 -6.54 -6.36 1.17
N TYR A 98 -5.97 -5.19 0.88
CA TYR A 98 -4.65 -5.04 0.28
C TYR A 98 -3.79 -4.12 1.12
N THR A 99 -2.48 -4.28 0.99
CA THR A 99 -1.48 -3.37 1.53
C THR A 99 -0.76 -2.66 0.40
N VAL A 100 -0.65 -1.32 0.50
CA VAL A 100 0.11 -0.49 -0.44
C VAL A 100 1.31 0.10 0.28
N LYS A 101 2.50 -0.02 -0.35
CA LYS A 101 3.80 0.43 0.18
C LYS A 101 4.69 0.99 -0.91
N GLU A 102 5.62 1.87 -0.52
CA GLU A 102 6.78 2.20 -1.35
C GLU A 102 7.83 1.09 -1.22
N THR A 103 8.46 0.72 -2.33
CA THR A 103 9.54 -0.27 -2.36
C THR A 103 10.88 0.46 -2.34
N LYS A 104 11.67 0.27 -1.28
CA LYS A 104 13.02 0.80 -1.21
C LYS A 104 13.91 0.09 -2.24
N PRO A 105 14.58 0.82 -3.15
CA PRO A 105 15.47 0.22 -4.13
C PRO A 105 16.75 -0.33 -3.50
N THR A 106 17.37 -1.32 -4.14
CA THR A 106 18.67 -1.87 -3.71
C THR A 106 19.76 -0.80 -3.72
N ASN A 107 19.77 0.06 -4.76
CA ASN A 107 20.68 1.20 -4.89
C ASN A 107 19.97 2.47 -4.38
N ALA A 108 19.87 2.59 -3.07
CA ALA A 108 19.23 3.75 -2.44
C ALA A 108 20.02 5.03 -2.68
N ILE A 109 19.32 6.14 -2.92
CA ILE A 109 19.92 7.46 -3.09
C ILE A 109 20.52 7.92 -1.76
N ALA A 110 21.80 8.31 -1.76
CA ALA A 110 22.48 8.78 -0.56
C ALA A 110 21.79 10.03 0.01
N GLY A 111 21.55 10.03 1.31
CA GLY A 111 20.85 11.11 2.02
C GLY A 111 19.32 11.10 1.84
N LEU A 112 18.75 10.18 1.05
CA LEU A 112 17.30 10.06 0.91
C LEU A 112 16.74 8.98 1.86
N HIS A 113 15.89 9.39 2.78
CA HIS A 113 15.09 8.52 3.64
C HIS A 113 13.79 8.19 2.93
N TYR A 114 13.63 6.92 2.58
CA TYR A 114 12.44 6.42 1.89
C TYR A 114 11.26 6.31 2.86
N SER A 115 10.07 6.62 2.38
CA SER A 115 8.85 6.50 3.16
C SER A 115 8.62 5.05 3.62
N LEU A 116 8.29 4.91 4.89
CA LEU A 116 7.85 3.66 5.50
C LEU A 116 6.33 3.64 5.69
N ALA A 117 5.63 4.58 5.04
CA ALA A 117 4.17 4.64 5.09
C ALA A 117 3.56 3.35 4.55
N GLU A 118 2.46 2.97 5.16
CA GLU A 118 1.70 1.79 4.80
C GLU A 118 0.22 2.13 4.79
N TYR A 119 -0.46 1.71 3.72
CA TYR A 119 -1.89 1.92 3.55
C TYR A 119 -2.61 0.59 3.42
N THR A 120 -3.71 0.45 4.13
CA THR A 120 -4.67 -0.63 3.93
C THR A 120 -5.75 -0.16 2.97
N VAL A 121 -5.93 -0.90 1.89
CA VAL A 121 -7.01 -0.70 0.92
C VAL A 121 -8.02 -1.81 1.11
N THR A 122 -9.26 -1.45 1.40
CA THR A 122 -10.38 -2.38 1.52
C THR A 122 -11.30 -2.19 0.31
N VAL A 123 -11.51 -3.26 -0.43
CA VAL A 123 -12.45 -3.31 -1.56
C VAL A 123 -13.63 -4.18 -1.16
N THR A 124 -14.84 -3.61 -1.21
CA THR A 124 -16.08 -4.34 -0.96
C THR A 124 -16.79 -4.60 -2.28
N VAL A 125 -16.91 -5.86 -2.64
CA VAL A 125 -17.66 -6.34 -3.80
C VAL A 125 -19.05 -6.75 -3.32
N PRO A 126 -20.12 -6.11 -3.81
CA PRO A 126 -21.48 -6.41 -3.37
C PRO A 126 -21.96 -7.79 -3.86
N ALA A 127 -22.95 -8.37 -3.14
CA ALA A 127 -23.48 -9.70 -3.44
C ALA A 127 -24.10 -9.85 -4.84
N ASP A 128 -24.57 -8.76 -5.43
CA ASP A 128 -25.10 -8.73 -6.80
C ASP A 128 -24.01 -8.63 -7.87
N MET A 129 -22.73 -8.62 -7.44
CA MET A 129 -21.56 -8.41 -8.30
C MET A 129 -21.63 -7.08 -9.07
N GLY A 130 -22.20 -6.05 -8.46
CA GLY A 130 -22.23 -4.68 -8.95
C GLY A 130 -20.85 -3.99 -8.85
N THR A 131 -20.83 -2.65 -8.87
CA THR A 131 -19.62 -1.86 -8.77
C THR A 131 -18.98 -1.97 -7.39
N PRO A 132 -17.69 -2.37 -7.29
CA PRO A 132 -16.99 -2.41 -6.01
C PRO A 132 -16.81 -1.02 -5.41
N THR A 133 -16.78 -0.94 -4.09
CA THR A 133 -16.42 0.28 -3.36
C THR A 133 -15.01 0.14 -2.78
N VAL A 134 -14.29 1.26 -2.67
CA VAL A 134 -12.91 1.31 -2.16
C VAL A 134 -12.82 2.22 -0.95
N SER A 135 -12.12 1.77 0.07
CA SER A 135 -11.71 2.57 1.23
C SER A 135 -10.20 2.44 1.38
N ILE A 136 -9.50 3.57 1.51
CA ILE A 136 -8.06 3.63 1.73
C ILE A 136 -7.82 4.22 3.12
N LYS A 137 -7.00 3.56 3.93
CA LYS A 137 -6.63 4.01 5.28
C LYS A 137 -5.13 3.95 5.48
N GLN A 138 -4.56 5.01 5.99
CA GLN A 138 -3.16 5.01 6.41
C GLN A 138 -3.04 4.28 7.76
N VAL A 139 -2.13 3.31 7.85
CA VAL A 139 -1.86 2.53 9.06
C VAL A 139 -0.46 2.77 9.62
N LYS A 140 0.47 3.27 8.77
CA LYS A 140 1.78 3.77 9.21
C LYS A 140 2.10 5.08 8.50
N ASP A 141 2.74 5.99 9.20
CA ASP A 141 3.28 7.23 8.63
C ASP A 141 4.61 7.00 7.87
N ASP A 142 5.16 8.06 7.27
CA ASP A 142 6.42 7.98 6.50
C ASP A 142 7.64 7.55 7.34
N ASN A 143 7.55 7.63 8.67
CA ASN A 143 8.58 7.16 9.61
C ASN A 143 8.33 5.71 10.10
N GLY A 144 7.26 5.06 9.62
CA GLY A 144 6.87 3.71 10.01
C GLY A 144 6.14 3.61 11.34
N LYS A 145 5.77 4.75 11.94
CA LYS A 145 4.98 4.78 13.18
C LYS A 145 3.53 4.46 12.87
N THR A 146 2.92 3.58 13.67
CA THR A 146 1.50 3.27 13.58
C THR A 146 0.65 4.51 13.83
N VAL A 147 -0.34 4.72 12.96
CA VAL A 147 -1.34 5.80 13.05
C VAL A 147 -2.74 5.21 13.09
N ASP A 148 -3.69 5.95 13.66
CA ASP A 148 -5.07 5.49 13.81
C ASP A 148 -5.82 5.55 12.48
N ASN A 149 -5.66 4.54 11.64
CA ASN A 149 -6.47 4.24 10.44
C ASN A 149 -7.08 5.48 9.76
N GLN A 150 -6.26 6.49 9.46
CA GLN A 150 -6.73 7.74 8.87
C GLN A 150 -7.23 7.50 7.45
N SER A 151 -8.48 7.89 7.19
CA SER A 151 -9.07 7.78 5.85
C SER A 151 -8.34 8.67 4.86
N ALA A 152 -8.07 8.14 3.67
CA ALA A 152 -7.41 8.82 2.58
C ALA A 152 -8.10 8.52 1.24
N ASN A 153 -8.05 9.47 0.30
CA ASN A 153 -8.50 9.25 -1.08
C ASN A 153 -7.36 8.76 -1.97
N VAL A 154 -6.12 9.02 -1.57
CA VAL A 154 -4.89 8.67 -2.28
C VAL A 154 -3.86 8.25 -1.23
N ALA A 155 -3.11 7.19 -1.49
CA ALA A 155 -2.00 6.78 -0.65
C ALA A 155 -0.79 7.70 -0.92
N LYS A 156 -0.45 8.56 0.04
CA LYS A 156 0.61 9.59 -0.08
C LYS A 156 1.89 9.12 0.60
N PHE A 157 3.01 9.24 -0.10
CA PHE A 157 4.32 8.85 0.37
C PHE A 157 5.29 10.02 0.24
N THR A 158 5.96 10.38 1.34
CA THR A 158 6.95 11.48 1.36
C THR A 158 8.32 10.93 1.72
N ASN A 159 9.30 11.08 0.81
CA ASN A 159 10.69 10.81 1.13
C ASN A 159 11.35 12.08 1.63
N THR A 160 12.20 11.97 2.64
CA THR A 160 12.93 13.11 3.21
C THR A 160 14.39 13.05 2.81
N TYR A 161 14.87 14.11 2.17
CA TYR A 161 16.29 14.25 1.82
C TYR A 161 17.03 15.07 2.86
N VAL A 162 18.15 14.53 3.33
CA VAL A 162 19.13 15.23 4.17
C VAL A 162 20.44 15.29 3.41
N ALA A 163 20.98 16.49 3.21
CA ALA A 163 22.22 16.67 2.47
C ALA A 163 23.39 15.93 3.14
N VAL A 164 24.06 15.07 2.40
CA VAL A 164 25.18 14.26 2.92
C VAL A 164 26.40 15.12 3.28
N SER A 165 26.50 16.33 2.71
CA SER A 165 27.54 17.32 3.02
C SER A 165 27.45 17.89 4.45
N ALA A 166 26.32 17.64 5.16
CA ALA A 166 26.18 18.00 6.57
C ALA A 166 26.80 16.95 7.52
N LEU A 167 27.24 15.81 7.00
CA LEU A 167 28.01 14.87 7.80
C LEU A 167 29.44 15.42 7.97
N PRO A 168 29.95 15.56 9.21
CA PRO A 168 31.30 15.98 9.42
C PRO A 168 32.25 15.05 8.66
N LEU A 169 33.06 15.62 7.76
CA LEU A 169 34.11 14.86 7.10
C LEU A 169 34.99 14.27 8.20
N THR A 170 35.03 12.95 8.34
CA THR A 170 35.78 12.23 9.35
C THR A 170 37.26 12.46 9.18
N GLY A 171 37.77 13.45 9.85
CA GLY A 171 39.17 13.81 9.92
C GLY A 171 39.41 14.69 11.15
N GLY A 172 39.43 14.09 12.33
CA GLY A 172 40.04 14.70 13.51
C GLY A 172 39.23 15.72 14.30
N THR A 173 37.93 15.51 14.52
CA THR A 173 37.21 16.25 15.53
C THR A 173 36.75 15.33 16.67
N THR A 174 37.11 15.79 17.87
CA THR A 174 36.83 15.12 19.14
C THR A 174 35.37 14.66 19.31
N ASP A 175 35.20 13.55 20.00
CA ASP A 175 33.91 12.82 20.27
C ASP A 175 32.69 13.68 20.68
N ARG A 176 32.86 14.94 20.97
CA ARG A 176 31.79 15.84 21.40
C ARG A 176 30.90 16.36 20.28
N GLN A 177 31.34 16.36 19.02
CA GLN A 177 30.53 16.90 17.91
C GLN A 177 29.56 15.88 17.32
N TRP A 178 29.77 14.58 17.57
CA TRP A 178 28.82 13.54 17.20
C TRP A 178 27.47 13.64 17.93
N LEU A 179 27.48 14.19 19.16
CA LEU A 179 26.26 14.39 19.92
C LEU A 179 25.35 15.48 19.34
N LEU A 180 25.90 16.43 18.57
CA LEU A 180 25.12 17.55 18.03
C LEU A 180 24.44 17.23 16.69
N VAL A 181 24.99 16.30 15.89
CA VAL A 181 24.44 15.94 14.58
C VAL A 181 23.50 14.73 14.67
N GLY A 182 23.76 13.80 15.59
CA GLY A 182 22.83 12.70 15.90
C GLY A 182 21.61 13.13 16.72
N GLY A 183 21.65 14.30 17.33
CA GLY A 183 20.66 14.80 18.26
C GLY A 183 19.41 15.44 17.64
N SER A 184 19.41 15.75 16.36
CA SER A 184 18.26 16.45 15.75
C SER A 184 17.09 15.53 15.36
N ILE A 185 17.28 14.22 15.35
CA ILE A 185 16.20 13.26 15.06
C ILE A 185 15.79 12.43 16.29
N GLY A 186 16.61 12.41 17.35
CA GLY A 186 16.32 11.69 18.60
C GLY A 186 16.53 12.51 19.88
N GLY A 187 16.90 13.78 19.77
CA GLY A 187 17.56 14.53 20.84
C GLY A 187 16.67 15.29 21.82
N LEU A 188 15.35 15.28 21.68
CA LEU A 188 14.47 15.92 22.68
C LEU A 188 14.24 15.09 23.94
N ALA A 189 14.51 13.78 23.91
CA ALA A 189 14.30 12.90 25.05
C ALA A 189 15.47 12.89 26.06
N VAL A 190 16.71 13.17 25.61
CA VAL A 190 17.91 13.07 26.48
C VAL A 190 18.14 14.35 27.30
N LEU A 191 17.74 15.53 26.82
CA LEU A 191 17.92 16.76 27.56
C LEU A 191 16.97 16.92 28.78
N LEU A 192 15.83 16.23 28.79
CA LEU A 192 14.91 16.27 29.92
C LEU A 192 15.37 15.39 31.09
N VAL A 193 16.14 14.33 30.83
CA VAL A 193 16.68 13.44 31.89
C VAL A 193 17.90 14.09 32.58
N GLY A 194 18.72 14.83 31.83
CA GLY A 194 19.87 15.55 32.38
C GLY A 194 19.48 16.69 33.33
N ALA A 195 18.44 17.45 33.00
CA ALA A 195 17.96 18.55 33.83
C ALA A 195 17.30 18.08 35.14
N ALA A 196 16.59 16.96 35.11
CA ALA A 196 15.95 16.38 36.30
C ALA A 196 17.00 15.81 37.29
N GLY A 197 18.11 15.26 36.79
CA GLY A 197 19.20 14.74 37.61
C GLY A 197 19.95 15.84 38.40
N ILE A 198 20.15 16.99 37.81
CA ILE A 198 20.87 18.12 38.41
C ILE A 198 19.99 18.82 39.47
N TRP A 199 18.67 18.88 39.24
CA TRP A 199 17.75 19.48 40.23
C TRP A 199 17.60 18.66 41.52
N ASN A 200 17.67 17.35 41.37
CA ASN A 200 17.48 16.47 42.54
C ASN A 200 18.73 16.36 43.43
N SER A 201 19.93 16.60 42.89
CA SER A 201 21.19 16.61 43.67
C SER A 201 21.37 17.86 44.53
N LYS A 202 20.74 18.98 44.19
CA LYS A 202 20.81 20.23 44.99
C LYS A 202 19.88 20.24 46.20
N LYS A 203 18.94 19.32 46.34
CA LYS A 203 18.03 19.22 47.49
C LYS A 203 18.55 18.35 48.64
N ARG A 204 19.77 17.77 48.53
CA ARG A 204 20.33 16.92 49.58
C ARG A 204 21.48 17.56 50.38
N LEU A 205 21.73 18.84 50.21
CA LEU A 205 22.80 19.59 50.91
C LEU A 205 22.24 20.79 51.68
N VAL A 206 21.13 20.57 52.42
CA VAL A 206 20.69 21.44 53.50
C VAL A 206 20.23 20.56 54.65
#